data_a62ff6f312590203a4e007edd3f6dc12
#
_entry.id   a62ff6f312590203a4e007edd3f6dc12
#
_cell.length_a   1.000
_cell.length_b   1.000
_cell.length_c   1.000
_cell.angle_alpha   90.00
_cell.angle_beta   90.00
_cell.angle_gamma   90.00
#
_symmetry.space_group_name_H-M   'P 1'
#
loop_
_entity.id
_entity.type
_entity.pdbx_description
1 polymer ?
#
loop_
_entity_poly.entity_id
_entity_poly.type
_entity_poly.pdbx_seq_one_letter_code
_entity_poly.pdbx_strand_id
1 'polypeptide(L)'
;MVHLLYIGATYRKTPVEIRERLVLSDEILNQRLTGLLGREGIVELYPLSTCNRTEFYLVHGEESQPAVLVGEFLREISGGSFQPAEHADELTDLDAATHLLEVAAGLDSMVMGEPQILGQVKEAYEKARRAKLFGTVLDRLLQIAFKAGKRAREETDIGMGAVSVSFAAVE
;
A
#
# COMPACT_ATOMS: atom_id res chain seq x y z
N MET A 1 -16.92 8.29 14.68
CA MET A 1 -15.92 8.91 13.77
C MET A 1 -15.19 7.78 13.04
N VAL A 2 -14.63 8.01 11.87
CA VAL A 2 -13.80 7.00 11.17
C VAL A 2 -12.37 7.52 11.08
N HIS A 3 -11.41 6.62 11.13
CA HIS A 3 -9.98 6.89 11.06
C HIS A 3 -9.36 6.18 9.87
N LEU A 4 -8.27 6.74 9.36
CA LEU A 4 -7.43 6.11 8.35
C LEU A 4 -6.20 5.50 9.04
N LEU A 5 -5.92 4.25 8.73
CA LEU A 5 -4.71 3.55 9.14
C LEU A 5 -3.93 3.10 7.90
N TYR A 6 -2.64 3.29 7.90
CA TYR A 6 -1.68 2.62 7.05
C TYR A 6 -0.89 1.60 7.86
N ILE A 7 -0.71 0.41 7.31
CA ILE A 7 0.24 -0.59 7.79
C ILE A 7 0.94 -1.21 6.59
N GLY A 8 2.26 -1.28 6.61
CA GLY A 8 3.03 -1.72 5.47
C GLY A 8 4.34 -2.40 5.79
N ALA A 9 4.69 -3.36 4.91
CA ALA A 9 5.98 -4.00 4.79
C ALA A 9 6.71 -3.42 3.58
N THR A 10 7.77 -2.64 3.79
CA THR A 10 8.48 -1.95 2.72
C THR A 10 9.95 -2.35 2.65
N TYR A 11 10.61 -2.05 1.53
CA TYR A 11 12.04 -2.28 1.34
C TYR A 11 12.92 -1.60 2.40
N ARG A 12 12.39 -0.59 3.11
CA ARG A 12 13.11 0.16 4.14
C ARG A 12 13.35 -0.66 5.41
N LYS A 13 12.40 -1.54 5.75
CA LYS A 13 12.36 -2.22 7.05
C LYS A 13 12.24 -3.75 6.92
N THR A 14 11.65 -4.23 5.84
CA THR A 14 11.39 -5.65 5.65
C THR A 14 12.39 -6.27 4.68
N PRO A 15 13.16 -7.31 5.09
CA PRO A 15 14.07 -8.04 4.21
C PRO A 15 13.37 -8.60 2.96
N VAL A 16 14.12 -8.72 1.86
CA VAL A 16 13.57 -9.17 0.56
C VAL A 16 12.95 -10.57 0.64
N GLU A 17 13.58 -11.47 1.39
CA GLU A 17 13.12 -12.86 1.57
C GLU A 17 11.75 -12.95 2.26
N ILE A 18 11.43 -11.95 3.08
CA ILE A 18 10.11 -11.83 3.72
C ILE A 18 9.12 -11.14 2.75
N ARG A 19 9.54 -10.06 2.08
CA ARG A 19 8.68 -9.34 1.12
C ARG A 19 8.17 -10.23 0.00
N GLU A 20 9.01 -11.10 -0.55
CA GLU A 20 8.63 -12.06 -1.60
C GLU A 20 7.48 -12.99 -1.18
N ARG A 21 7.34 -13.26 0.12
CA ARG A 21 6.26 -14.08 0.68
C ARG A 21 4.97 -13.29 0.93
N LEU A 22 5.04 -11.96 0.87
CA LEU A 22 3.92 -11.05 1.12
C LEU A 22 3.19 -10.63 -0.16
N VAL A 23 3.56 -11.18 -1.30
CA VAL A 23 2.90 -10.86 -2.59
C VAL A 23 1.44 -11.27 -2.54
N LEU A 24 0.55 -10.32 -2.86
CA LEU A 24 -0.89 -10.53 -2.86
C LEU A 24 -1.36 -11.03 -4.23
N SER A 25 -1.67 -12.32 -4.30
CA SER A 25 -2.32 -12.90 -5.49
C SER A 25 -3.78 -12.46 -5.61
N ASP A 26 -4.35 -12.59 -6.80
CA ASP A 26 -5.78 -12.32 -7.03
C ASP A 26 -6.69 -13.23 -6.17
N GLU A 27 -6.25 -14.42 -5.82
CA GLU A 27 -6.95 -15.32 -4.91
C GLU A 27 -6.99 -14.75 -3.49
N ILE A 28 -5.85 -14.28 -2.97
CA ILE A 28 -5.77 -13.62 -1.65
C ILE A 28 -6.66 -12.39 -1.63
N LEU A 29 -6.62 -11.55 -2.68
CA LEU A 29 -7.46 -10.36 -2.81
C LEU A 29 -8.95 -10.70 -2.74
N ASN A 30 -9.42 -11.66 -3.51
CA ASN A 30 -10.84 -11.95 -3.66
C ASN A 30 -11.43 -12.80 -2.54
N GLN A 31 -10.62 -13.65 -1.89
CA GLN A 31 -11.13 -14.60 -0.89
C GLN A 31 -10.77 -14.19 0.54
N ARG A 32 -9.54 -13.74 0.76
CA ARG A 32 -9.05 -13.51 2.12
C ARG A 32 -9.20 -12.07 2.57
N LEU A 33 -8.92 -11.08 1.71
CA LEU A 33 -9.05 -9.68 2.10
C LEU A 33 -10.50 -9.25 2.24
N THR A 34 -11.42 -9.79 1.44
CA THR A 34 -12.87 -9.57 1.64
C THR A 34 -13.34 -10.06 3.01
N GLY A 35 -12.72 -11.12 3.55
CA GLY A 35 -13.00 -11.63 4.89
C GLY A 35 -12.49 -10.76 6.04
N LEU A 36 -11.67 -9.73 5.77
CA LEU A 36 -11.26 -8.74 6.77
C LEU A 36 -12.28 -7.62 6.94
N LEU A 37 -13.09 -7.34 5.92
CA LEU A 37 -14.13 -6.30 6.02
C LEU A 37 -15.16 -6.65 7.10
N GLY A 38 -15.51 -5.66 7.91
CA GLY A 38 -16.40 -5.80 9.06
C GLY A 38 -15.72 -6.34 10.32
N ARG A 39 -14.53 -6.94 10.22
CA ARG A 39 -13.77 -7.39 11.39
C ARG A 39 -13.00 -6.21 11.98
N GLU A 40 -12.88 -6.18 13.28
CA GLU A 40 -12.19 -5.10 14.02
C GLU A 40 -12.56 -3.69 13.50
N GLY A 41 -13.85 -3.49 13.13
CA GLY A 41 -14.36 -2.21 12.65
C GLY A 41 -13.81 -1.74 11.29
N ILE A 42 -13.15 -2.59 10.51
CA ILE A 42 -12.67 -2.25 9.16
C ILE A 42 -13.88 -2.09 8.23
N VAL A 43 -14.06 -0.89 7.69
CA VAL A 43 -15.16 -0.57 6.75
C VAL A 43 -14.69 -0.45 5.30
N GLU A 44 -13.44 -0.05 5.08
CA GLU A 44 -12.81 0.01 3.76
C GLU A 44 -11.36 -0.48 3.86
N LEU A 45 -10.86 -1.10 2.79
CA LEU A 45 -9.51 -1.63 2.71
C LEU A 45 -8.96 -1.48 1.29
N TYR A 46 -7.79 -0.86 1.15
CA TYR A 46 -7.05 -0.78 -0.10
C TYR A 46 -5.68 -1.42 0.07
N PRO A 47 -5.39 -2.55 -0.59
CA PRO A 47 -4.09 -3.19 -0.60
C PRO A 47 -3.25 -2.70 -1.79
N LEU A 48 -1.97 -2.43 -1.56
CA LEU A 48 -0.97 -2.18 -2.59
C LEU A 48 0.16 -3.20 -2.45
N SER A 49 0.39 -4.03 -3.45
CA SER A 49 1.45 -5.02 -3.45
C SER A 49 2.30 -4.89 -4.71
N THR A 50 3.61 -4.68 -4.52
CA THR A 50 4.64 -4.61 -5.55
C THR A 50 5.86 -5.44 -5.10
N CYS A 51 6.94 -5.48 -5.89
CA CYS A 51 8.18 -6.14 -5.46
C CYS A 51 8.84 -5.47 -4.24
N ASN A 52 8.56 -4.17 -4.01
CA ASN A 52 9.23 -3.39 -2.97
C ASN A 52 8.36 -3.10 -1.74
N ARG A 53 7.05 -3.37 -1.82
CA ARG A 53 6.10 -3.08 -0.73
C ARG A 53 4.86 -3.94 -0.79
N THR A 54 4.33 -4.26 0.38
CA THR A 54 2.97 -4.74 0.58
C THR A 54 2.34 -3.90 1.67
N GLU A 55 1.38 -3.09 1.30
CA GLU A 55 0.79 -2.04 2.11
C GLU A 55 -0.73 -2.14 2.15
N PHE A 56 -1.30 -1.74 3.28
CA PHE A 56 -2.74 -1.68 3.49
C PHE A 56 -3.12 -0.30 3.99
N TYR A 57 -4.11 0.31 3.34
CA TYR A 57 -4.79 1.51 3.80
C TYR A 57 -6.20 1.12 4.21
N LEU A 58 -6.57 1.43 5.43
CA LEU A 58 -7.78 0.96 6.07
C LEU A 58 -8.59 2.13 6.60
N VAL A 59 -9.90 2.12 6.37
CA VAL A 59 -10.84 2.98 7.09
C VAL A 59 -11.52 2.14 8.16
N HIS A 60 -11.50 2.62 9.41
CA HIS A 60 -12.00 1.88 10.57
C HIS A 60 -12.69 2.78 11.60
N GLY A 61 -13.45 2.17 12.53
CA GLY A 61 -14.10 2.87 13.64
C GLY A 61 -13.15 3.15 14.81
N GLU A 62 -13.57 3.99 15.75
CA GLU A 62 -12.76 4.46 16.89
C GLU A 62 -12.28 3.35 17.84
N GLU A 63 -13.10 2.34 18.10
CA GLU A 63 -12.83 1.29 19.11
C GLU A 63 -12.16 0.04 18.50
N SER A 64 -11.55 0.15 17.34
CA SER A 64 -11.00 -0.98 16.61
C SER A 64 -9.48 -1.03 16.66
N GLN A 65 -8.91 -2.22 16.50
CA GLN A 65 -7.46 -2.45 16.42
C GLN A 65 -7.09 -3.16 15.10
N PRO A 66 -7.37 -2.56 13.96
CA PRO A 66 -7.17 -3.20 12.66
C PRO A 66 -5.70 -3.52 12.36
N ALA A 67 -4.74 -2.80 12.94
CA ALA A 67 -3.32 -3.09 12.80
C ALA A 67 -2.95 -4.50 13.29
N VAL A 68 -3.52 -4.94 14.40
CA VAL A 68 -3.29 -6.29 14.94
C VAL A 68 -3.79 -7.34 13.94
N LEU A 69 -5.02 -7.17 13.44
CA LEU A 69 -5.63 -8.11 12.50
C LEU A 69 -4.83 -8.20 11.18
N VAL A 70 -4.41 -7.06 10.62
CA VAL A 70 -3.61 -7.04 9.38
C VAL A 70 -2.20 -7.58 9.64
N GLY A 71 -1.60 -7.28 10.79
CA GLY A 71 -0.31 -7.83 11.19
C GLY A 71 -0.33 -9.35 11.29
N GLU A 72 -1.39 -9.93 11.89
CA GLU A 72 -1.60 -11.37 11.94
C GLU A 72 -1.81 -11.98 10.55
N PHE A 73 -2.57 -11.31 9.70
CA PHE A 73 -2.76 -11.72 8.31
C PHE A 73 -1.42 -11.76 7.54
N LEU A 74 -0.59 -10.72 7.65
CA LEU A 74 0.74 -10.68 7.01
C LEU A 74 1.66 -11.77 7.57
N ARG A 75 1.62 -12.00 8.88
CA ARG A 75 2.37 -13.09 9.51
C ARG A 75 1.94 -14.45 8.98
N GLU A 76 0.64 -14.67 8.81
CA GLU A 76 0.12 -15.94 8.29
C GLU A 76 0.55 -16.18 6.84
N ILE A 77 0.36 -15.22 5.93
CA ILE A 77 0.71 -15.40 4.52
C ILE A 77 2.22 -15.53 4.28
N SER A 78 3.04 -14.97 5.17
CA SER A 78 4.50 -15.12 5.13
C SER A 78 5.01 -16.45 5.71
N GLY A 79 4.11 -17.32 6.19
CA GLY A 79 4.49 -18.56 6.89
C GLY A 79 5.19 -18.30 8.23
N GLY A 80 4.82 -17.21 8.94
CA GLY A 80 5.34 -16.82 10.23
C GLY A 80 6.64 -15.99 10.20
N SER A 81 7.20 -15.72 9.02
CA SER A 81 8.47 -14.97 8.92
C SER A 81 8.30 -13.46 9.13
N PHE A 82 7.12 -12.90 8.84
CA PHE A 82 6.82 -11.51 9.12
C PHE A 82 6.47 -11.30 10.59
N GLN A 83 7.19 -10.39 11.24
CA GLN A 83 6.93 -9.96 12.62
C GLN A 83 6.49 -8.49 12.59
N PRO A 84 5.22 -8.15 12.89
CA PRO A 84 4.72 -6.78 12.76
C PRO A 84 5.57 -5.74 13.51
N ALA A 85 5.99 -6.03 14.73
CA ALA A 85 6.80 -5.12 15.54
C ALA A 85 8.17 -4.77 14.93
N GLU A 86 8.73 -5.68 14.11
CA GLU A 86 10.05 -5.52 13.52
C GLU A 86 9.96 -5.02 12.06
N HIS A 87 8.96 -5.49 11.32
CA HIS A 87 8.90 -5.36 9.88
C HIS A 87 7.83 -4.40 9.36
N ALA A 88 6.82 -4.04 10.19
CA ALA A 88 5.78 -3.10 9.79
C ALA A 88 6.11 -1.66 10.15
N ASP A 89 5.67 -0.74 9.29
CA ASP A 89 5.48 0.65 9.61
C ASP A 89 3.98 0.94 9.69
N GLU A 90 3.59 1.82 10.62
CA GLU A 90 2.20 2.23 10.82
C GLU A 90 2.10 3.76 10.82
N LEU A 91 1.08 4.29 10.14
CA LEU A 91 0.75 5.71 10.10
C LEU A 91 -0.76 5.86 10.26
N THR A 92 -1.18 7.00 10.81
CA THR A 92 -2.61 7.26 11.03
C THR A 92 -3.05 8.55 10.34
N ASP A 93 -4.31 8.60 9.97
CA ASP A 93 -5.04 9.78 9.49
C ASP A 93 -4.26 10.57 8.43
N LEU A 94 -3.82 11.79 8.76
CA LEU A 94 -3.15 12.67 7.80
C LEU A 94 -1.80 12.10 7.33
N ASP A 95 -1.05 11.48 8.22
CA ASP A 95 0.26 10.89 7.87
C ASP A 95 0.07 9.70 6.91
N ALA A 96 -0.95 8.86 7.14
CA ALA A 96 -1.30 7.76 6.25
C ALA A 96 -1.76 8.28 4.87
N ALA A 97 -2.57 9.34 4.83
CA ALA A 97 -2.99 9.97 3.60
C ALA A 97 -1.81 10.58 2.83
N THR A 98 -0.93 11.30 3.52
CA THR A 98 0.29 11.90 2.95
C THR A 98 1.18 10.83 2.34
N HIS A 99 1.41 9.73 3.06
CA HIS A 99 2.20 8.61 2.58
C HIS A 99 1.66 8.03 1.25
N LEU A 100 0.33 7.86 1.12
CA LEU A 100 -0.26 7.38 -0.14
C LEU A 100 0.01 8.34 -1.31
N LEU A 101 -0.03 9.65 -1.06
CA LEU A 101 0.29 10.66 -2.08
C LEU A 101 1.77 10.60 -2.48
N GLU A 102 2.67 10.46 -1.52
CA GLU A 102 4.12 10.31 -1.74
C GLU A 102 4.44 9.05 -2.55
N VAL A 103 3.80 7.93 -2.21
CA VAL A 103 3.92 6.68 -2.98
C VAL A 103 3.44 6.88 -4.42
N ALA A 104 2.26 7.46 -4.63
CA ALA A 104 1.72 7.70 -5.98
C ALA A 104 2.57 8.67 -6.80
N ALA A 105 3.22 9.63 -6.14
CA ALA A 105 4.16 10.57 -6.76
C ALA A 105 5.53 9.94 -7.06
N GLY A 106 5.86 8.78 -6.47
CA GLY A 106 7.16 8.13 -6.59
C GLY A 106 8.22 8.70 -5.65
N LEU A 107 7.83 9.51 -4.66
CA LEU A 107 8.73 10.09 -3.65
C LEU A 107 9.23 9.05 -2.65
N ASP A 108 8.42 8.03 -2.38
CA ASP A 108 8.75 6.92 -1.47
C ASP A 108 9.20 5.65 -2.23
N SER A 109 9.60 5.74 -3.48
CA SER A 109 10.13 4.61 -4.24
C SER A 109 11.62 4.39 -3.96
N MET A 110 12.10 3.13 -4.13
CA MET A 110 13.52 2.79 -3.99
C MET A 110 14.38 3.64 -4.97
N VAL A 111 13.87 3.87 -6.16
CA VAL A 111 14.39 4.87 -7.10
C VAL A 111 13.37 6.01 -7.15
N MET A 112 13.78 7.18 -6.66
CA MET A 112 12.90 8.35 -6.62
C MET A 112 12.36 8.69 -8.01
N GLY A 113 11.05 8.90 -8.11
CA GLY A 113 10.39 9.22 -9.38
C GLY A 113 10.18 8.04 -10.32
N GLU A 114 10.32 6.80 -9.84
CA GLU A 114 10.07 5.59 -10.62
C GLU A 114 8.74 5.69 -11.40
N PRO A 115 8.79 5.58 -12.75
CA PRO A 115 7.60 5.83 -13.57
C PRO A 115 6.49 4.77 -13.39
N GLN A 116 6.84 3.58 -12.92
CA GLN A 116 5.92 2.44 -12.85
C GLN A 116 4.97 2.52 -11.64
N ILE A 117 5.37 3.15 -10.52
CA ILE A 117 4.61 3.10 -9.27
C ILE A 117 3.19 3.66 -9.42
N LEU A 118 2.98 4.77 -10.14
CA LEU A 118 1.64 5.31 -10.33
C LEU A 118 0.74 4.34 -11.11
N GLY A 119 1.31 3.62 -12.07
CA GLY A 119 0.62 2.56 -12.80
C GLY A 119 0.21 1.40 -11.88
N GLN A 120 1.13 0.97 -11.00
CA GLN A 120 0.89 -0.09 -10.02
C GLN A 120 -0.19 0.31 -8.99
N VAL A 121 -0.17 1.56 -8.50
CA VAL A 121 -1.22 2.08 -7.61
C VAL A 121 -2.59 2.06 -8.30
N LYS A 122 -2.67 2.45 -9.58
CA LYS A 122 -3.92 2.39 -10.36
C LYS A 122 -4.38 0.95 -10.62
N GLU A 123 -3.47 0.05 -10.93
CA GLU A 123 -3.80 -1.37 -11.11
C GLU A 123 -4.36 -2.00 -9.84
N ALA A 124 -3.71 -1.74 -8.70
CA ALA A 124 -4.18 -2.17 -7.38
C ALA A 124 -5.57 -1.60 -7.05
N TYR A 125 -5.80 -0.31 -7.38
CA TYR A 125 -7.13 0.32 -7.25
C TYR A 125 -8.20 -0.43 -8.04
N GLU A 126 -7.96 -0.75 -9.32
CA GLU A 126 -8.94 -1.45 -10.14
C GLU A 126 -9.23 -2.88 -9.63
N LYS A 127 -8.20 -3.58 -9.14
CA LYS A 127 -8.36 -4.91 -8.52
C LYS A 127 -9.20 -4.82 -7.25
N ALA A 128 -8.87 -3.93 -6.33
CA ALA A 128 -9.58 -3.75 -5.07
C ALA A 128 -11.02 -3.26 -5.28
N ARG A 129 -11.27 -2.39 -6.27
CA ARG A 129 -12.60 -1.94 -6.66
C ARG A 129 -13.47 -3.10 -7.17
N ARG A 130 -12.93 -3.95 -8.03
CA ARG A 130 -13.64 -5.17 -8.51
C ARG A 130 -13.98 -6.12 -7.38
N ALA A 131 -13.07 -6.26 -6.41
CA ALA A 131 -13.30 -7.07 -5.21
C ALA A 131 -14.20 -6.39 -4.16
N LYS A 132 -14.66 -5.15 -4.41
CA LYS A 132 -15.52 -4.36 -3.51
C LYS A 132 -14.90 -4.16 -2.11
N LEU A 133 -13.59 -3.95 -2.06
CA LEU A 133 -12.87 -3.81 -0.80
C LEU A 133 -12.98 -2.42 -0.17
N PHE A 134 -13.33 -1.39 -0.95
CA PHE A 134 -13.44 -0.03 -0.42
C PHE A 134 -14.68 0.71 -0.95
N GLY A 135 -15.03 1.78 -0.27
CA GLY A 135 -16.12 2.67 -0.56
C GLY A 135 -15.64 4.10 -0.88
N THR A 136 -16.42 5.10 -0.44
CA THR A 136 -16.24 6.49 -0.86
C THR A 136 -14.99 7.15 -0.28
N VAL A 137 -14.56 6.79 0.93
CA VAL A 137 -13.43 7.46 1.60
C VAL A 137 -12.13 7.16 0.87
N LEU A 138 -11.79 5.88 0.71
CA LEU A 138 -10.58 5.46 0.00
C LEU A 138 -10.65 5.77 -1.49
N ASP A 139 -11.83 5.69 -2.11
CA ASP A 139 -11.99 6.10 -3.51
C ASP A 139 -11.57 7.56 -3.71
N ARG A 140 -12.09 8.48 -2.90
CA ARG A 140 -11.72 9.90 -2.98
C ARG A 140 -10.24 10.15 -2.71
N LEU A 141 -9.68 9.48 -1.70
CA LEU A 141 -8.26 9.60 -1.36
C LEU A 141 -7.38 9.13 -2.53
N LEU A 142 -7.70 7.98 -3.14
CA LEU A 142 -6.98 7.43 -4.29
C LEU A 142 -7.09 8.33 -5.52
N GLN A 143 -8.25 8.94 -5.79
CA GLN A 143 -8.39 9.92 -6.88
C GLN A 143 -7.51 11.16 -6.64
N ILE A 144 -7.37 11.62 -5.39
CA ILE A 144 -6.44 12.70 -5.03
C ILE A 144 -4.99 12.25 -5.24
N ALA A 145 -4.64 11.04 -4.81
CA ALA A 145 -3.30 10.48 -5.00
C ALA A 145 -2.93 10.36 -6.49
N PHE A 146 -3.87 9.93 -7.35
CA PHE A 146 -3.63 9.88 -8.80
C PHE A 146 -3.35 11.25 -9.38
N LYS A 147 -4.11 12.28 -8.97
CA LYS A 147 -3.87 13.66 -9.40
C LYS A 147 -2.51 14.18 -8.91
N ALA A 148 -2.18 13.93 -7.65
CA ALA A 148 -0.90 14.33 -7.07
C ALA A 148 0.27 13.66 -7.81
N GLY A 149 0.21 12.36 -8.05
CA GLY A 149 1.23 11.61 -8.79
C GLY A 149 1.39 12.07 -10.25
N LYS A 150 0.30 12.44 -10.91
CA LYS A 150 0.34 13.03 -12.26
C LYS A 150 1.00 14.40 -12.24
N ARG A 151 0.54 15.31 -11.35
CA ARG A 151 1.06 16.66 -11.23
C ARG A 151 2.55 16.68 -10.87
N ALA A 152 2.97 15.81 -9.94
CA ALA A 152 4.38 15.71 -9.58
C ALA A 152 5.26 15.42 -10.80
N ARG A 153 4.82 14.59 -11.74
CA ARG A 153 5.55 14.27 -12.97
C ARG A 153 5.48 15.36 -14.03
N GLU A 154 4.38 16.10 -14.11
CA GLU A 154 4.16 17.15 -15.12
C GLU A 154 4.76 18.49 -14.70
N GLU A 155 4.78 18.79 -13.40
CA GLU A 155 5.15 20.10 -12.85
C GLU A 155 6.57 20.10 -12.24
N THR A 156 7.26 18.94 -12.17
CA THR A 156 8.61 18.82 -11.61
C THR A 156 9.48 17.87 -12.43
N ASP A 157 10.79 17.91 -12.19
CA ASP A 157 11.77 17.04 -12.84
C ASP A 157 11.88 15.64 -12.20
N ILE A 158 10.96 15.27 -11.31
CA ILE A 158 11.03 14.03 -10.53
C ILE A 158 11.08 12.77 -11.42
N GLY A 159 10.49 12.83 -12.62
CA GLY A 159 10.50 11.73 -13.60
C GLY A 159 11.68 11.73 -14.55
N MET A 160 12.50 12.79 -14.60
CA MET A 160 13.52 12.97 -15.63
C MET A 160 14.81 12.18 -15.37
N GLY A 161 15.10 11.79 -14.12
CA GLY A 161 16.24 10.97 -13.72
C GLY A 161 15.91 9.54 -13.30
N ALA A 162 14.63 9.17 -13.37
CA ALA A 162 14.15 7.87 -12.91
C ALA A 162 14.43 6.80 -13.97
N VAL A 163 15.57 6.17 -13.85
CA VAL A 163 15.89 4.93 -14.55
C VAL A 163 15.27 3.77 -13.79
N SER A 164 14.73 2.78 -14.49
CA SER A 164 14.25 1.56 -13.81
C SER A 164 15.40 0.95 -12.98
N VAL A 165 15.08 0.27 -11.88
CA VAL A 165 16.08 -0.43 -11.05
C VAL A 165 16.95 -1.35 -11.91
N SER A 166 16.37 -1.98 -12.93
CA SER A 166 17.10 -2.82 -13.89
C SER A 166 18.13 -2.05 -14.72
N PHE A 167 17.88 -0.79 -15.04
CA PHE A 167 18.82 0.05 -15.79
C PHE A 167 19.92 0.60 -14.86
N ALA A 168 19.56 1.02 -13.66
CA ALA A 168 20.53 1.49 -12.65
C ALA A 168 21.50 0.38 -12.18
N ALA A 169 21.13 -0.88 -12.33
CA ALA A 169 21.98 -2.02 -11.99
C ALA A 169 23.01 -2.37 -13.08
N VAL A 170 22.94 -1.73 -14.26
CA VAL A 170 23.82 -2.01 -15.42
C VAL A 170 24.90 -0.91 -15.60
N GLU A 171 24.77 0.25 -14.94
CA GLU A 171 25.81 1.26 -14.84
C GLU A 171 26.74 1.02 -13.64
#